data_7c1be6071789912e0930393f57fe09ec
#
_entry.id   7c1be6071789912e0930393f57fe09ec
#
_cell.length_a   1.000
_cell.length_b   1.000
_cell.length_c   1.000
_cell.angle_alpha   90.00
_cell.angle_beta   90.00
_cell.angle_gamma   90.00
#
_symmetry.space_group_name_H-M   'P 1'
#
loop_
_entity.id
_entity.type
_entity.pdbx_description
1 polymer ?
#
loop_
_entity_poly.entity_id
_entity_poly.type
_entity_poly.pdbx_seq_one_letter_code
_entity_poly.pdbx_strand_id
1 'polypeptide(L)'
;VIEIGFGSGSNIGLYPAEVTEIVAVEPSDLAWELSASRRSGSTVPVSRVGLDGARLPLDDASVDTGLVTFSLCTIPDVAGALAELRRVLRPGGTIGFAEHGLSPDPAVARWQHRLDGLQQRLFGGCHLTRDIPELLADQGFQVDLLHQDYLPGPAPSKPWGYVSAGRASA
;
A
#
# COMPACT_ATOMS: atom_id res chain seq x y z
N VAL A 1 10.96 8.14 -5.15
CA VAL A 1 9.75 7.33 -4.85
C VAL A 1 9.31 7.59 -3.43
N ILE A 2 7.98 7.67 -3.18
CA ILE A 2 7.42 7.58 -1.82
C ILE A 2 6.80 6.20 -1.61
N GLU A 3 7.11 5.53 -0.49
CA GLU A 3 6.50 4.26 -0.10
C GLU A 3 5.70 4.43 1.18
N ILE A 4 4.38 4.20 1.10
CA ILE A 4 3.49 4.22 2.26
C ILE A 4 3.35 2.81 2.81
N GLY A 5 3.64 2.67 4.12
CA GLY A 5 3.74 1.37 4.78
C GLY A 5 5.02 0.64 4.43
N PHE A 6 6.13 1.34 4.58
CA PHE A 6 7.47 0.80 4.27
C PHE A 6 7.81 -0.50 5.02
N GLY A 7 7.25 -0.69 6.20
CA GLY A 7 7.43 -1.89 6.99
C GLY A 7 8.90 -2.17 7.31
N SER A 8 9.28 -3.42 7.16
CA SER A 8 10.68 -3.85 7.34
C SER A 8 11.57 -3.62 6.11
N GLY A 9 11.12 -2.86 5.11
CA GLY A 9 11.88 -2.54 3.90
C GLY A 9 11.97 -3.70 2.90
N SER A 10 10.94 -4.52 2.81
CA SER A 10 10.92 -5.71 1.94
C SER A 10 11.05 -5.36 0.46
N ASN A 11 10.65 -4.17 0.05
CA ASN A 11 10.68 -3.72 -1.34
C ASN A 11 12.02 -3.11 -1.76
N ILE A 12 12.96 -2.84 -0.83
CA ILE A 12 14.24 -2.15 -1.13
C ILE A 12 15.00 -2.81 -2.29
N GLY A 13 15.07 -4.15 -2.29
CA GLY A 13 15.78 -4.89 -3.34
C GLY A 13 15.03 -5.02 -4.67
N LEU A 14 13.81 -4.51 -4.76
CA LEU A 14 12.95 -4.61 -5.94
C LEU A 14 12.87 -3.30 -6.73
N TYR A 15 13.39 -2.19 -6.18
CA TYR A 15 13.41 -0.93 -6.88
C TYR A 15 14.36 -0.98 -8.08
N PRO A 16 13.93 -0.46 -9.24
CA PRO A 16 14.78 -0.36 -10.41
C PRO A 16 15.90 0.67 -10.19
N ALA A 17 16.96 0.56 -10.99
CA ALA A 17 18.18 1.37 -10.86
C ALA A 17 17.96 2.89 -11.06
N GLU A 18 16.86 3.24 -11.68
CA GLU A 18 16.46 4.65 -11.93
C GLU A 18 15.95 5.34 -10.66
N VAL A 19 15.63 4.58 -9.61
CA VAL A 19 15.20 5.16 -8.32
C VAL A 19 16.40 5.76 -7.62
N THR A 20 16.36 7.06 -7.40
CA THR A 20 17.45 7.83 -6.78
C THR A 20 17.25 8.07 -5.30
N GLU A 21 16.01 7.96 -4.80
CA GLU A 21 15.66 8.16 -3.39
C GLU A 21 14.36 7.43 -3.06
N ILE A 22 14.30 6.87 -1.84
CA ILE A 22 13.11 6.27 -1.25
C ILE A 22 12.71 7.10 -0.03
N VAL A 23 11.54 7.71 -0.10
CA VAL A 23 10.90 8.41 1.01
C VAL A 23 9.94 7.45 1.68
N ALA A 24 10.31 6.95 2.86
CA ALA A 24 9.55 5.94 3.59
C ALA A 24 8.56 6.56 4.58
N VAL A 25 7.29 6.21 4.47
CA VAL A 25 6.26 6.51 5.47
C VAL A 25 5.97 5.24 6.26
N GLU A 26 6.40 5.22 7.52
CA GLU A 26 6.25 4.04 8.39
C GLU A 26 5.98 4.50 9.85
N PRO A 27 4.77 4.25 10.39
CA PRO A 27 4.45 4.67 11.76
C PRO A 27 5.10 3.81 12.84
N SER A 28 5.45 2.54 12.54
CA SER A 28 6.01 1.60 13.51
C SER A 28 7.52 1.76 13.65
N ASP A 29 8.00 2.19 14.83
CA ASP A 29 9.44 2.24 15.11
C ASP A 29 10.07 0.86 15.04
N LEU A 30 9.37 -0.18 15.51
CA LEU A 30 9.85 -1.56 15.42
C LEU A 30 10.04 -2.00 13.96
N ALA A 31 9.08 -1.73 13.08
CA ALA A 31 9.21 -2.05 11.66
C ALA A 31 10.37 -1.30 11.02
N TRP A 32 10.53 -0.01 11.36
CA TRP A 32 11.65 0.80 10.92
C TRP A 32 13.00 0.26 11.40
N GLU A 33 13.12 -0.16 12.67
CA GLU A 33 14.33 -0.81 13.20
C GLU A 33 14.65 -2.13 12.50
N LEU A 34 13.63 -2.96 12.25
CA LEU A 34 13.78 -4.21 11.51
C LEU A 34 14.24 -4.00 10.06
N SER A 35 14.00 -2.83 9.48
CA SER A 35 14.50 -2.48 8.15
C SER A 35 15.99 -2.10 8.10
N ALA A 36 16.65 -1.89 9.26
CA ALA A 36 17.99 -1.30 9.34
C ALA A 36 19.03 -2.01 8.46
N SER A 37 19.06 -3.34 8.48
CA SER A 37 20.01 -4.11 7.67
C SER A 37 19.77 -3.95 6.16
N ARG A 38 18.50 -3.91 5.73
CA ARG A 38 18.16 -3.71 4.33
C ARG A 38 18.47 -2.29 3.87
N ARG A 39 18.19 -1.29 4.72
CA ARG A 39 18.52 0.12 4.44
C ARG A 39 20.03 0.35 4.35
N SER A 40 20.81 -0.24 5.25
CA SER A 40 22.27 -0.11 5.21
C SER A 40 22.92 -0.79 4.02
N GLY A 41 22.30 -1.83 3.48
CA GLY A 41 22.73 -2.51 2.26
C GLY A 41 22.17 -1.92 0.96
N SER A 42 21.29 -0.92 1.06
CA SER A 42 20.69 -0.29 -0.12
C SER A 42 21.68 0.65 -0.82
N THR A 43 21.70 0.59 -2.14
CA THR A 43 22.39 1.57 -2.99
C THR A 43 21.60 2.86 -3.14
N VAL A 44 20.30 2.82 -2.83
CA VAL A 44 19.38 3.97 -2.91
C VAL A 44 19.19 4.54 -1.50
N PRO A 45 19.39 5.84 -1.28
CA PRO A 45 19.14 6.47 0.01
C PRO A 45 17.68 6.28 0.45
N VAL A 46 17.47 5.94 1.72
CA VAL A 46 16.15 5.78 2.32
C VAL A 46 16.02 6.76 3.47
N SER A 47 15.07 7.69 3.36
CA SER A 47 14.71 8.63 4.42
C SER A 47 13.34 8.31 4.99
N ARG A 48 13.16 8.40 6.32
CA ARG A 48 11.85 8.26 6.96
C ARG A 48 11.22 9.63 7.14
N VAL A 49 10.04 9.84 6.57
CA VAL A 49 9.31 11.08 6.67
C VAL A 49 7.87 10.82 7.05
N GLY A 50 7.38 11.56 8.06
CA GLY A 50 6.00 11.41 8.51
C GLY A 50 5.69 10.02 9.09
N LEU A 51 4.79 9.99 10.05
CA LEU A 51 4.29 8.77 10.65
C LEU A 51 2.82 8.52 10.28
N ASP A 52 2.22 9.48 9.56
CA ASP A 52 0.83 9.47 9.16
C ASP A 52 0.73 9.65 7.64
N GLY A 53 0.29 8.62 6.95
CA GLY A 53 0.10 8.65 5.50
C GLY A 53 -0.97 9.64 5.04
N ALA A 54 -1.90 10.01 5.92
CA ALA A 54 -2.93 11.02 5.64
C ALA A 54 -2.43 12.46 5.84
N ARG A 55 -1.15 12.65 6.23
CA ARG A 55 -0.53 13.97 6.39
C ARG A 55 0.96 13.91 6.11
N LEU A 56 1.32 14.06 4.86
CA LEU A 56 2.70 13.97 4.41
C LEU A 56 3.41 15.34 4.52
N PRO A 57 4.59 15.42 5.18
CA PRO A 57 5.38 16.65 5.26
C PRO A 57 6.20 16.87 3.99
N LEU A 58 5.55 16.82 2.84
CA LEU A 58 6.14 16.99 1.51
C LEU A 58 5.38 18.05 0.74
N ASP A 59 6.08 18.74 -0.14
CA ASP A 59 5.48 19.74 -1.01
C ASP A 59 4.58 19.10 -2.08
N ASP A 60 3.62 19.85 -2.60
CA ASP A 60 2.81 19.46 -3.74
C ASP A 60 3.70 19.13 -4.94
N ALA A 61 3.33 18.14 -5.71
CA ALA A 61 4.03 17.75 -6.94
C ALA A 61 5.55 17.58 -6.76
N SER A 62 5.97 16.96 -5.64
CA SER A 62 7.39 16.78 -5.29
C SER A 62 7.95 15.40 -5.62
N VAL A 63 7.09 14.38 -5.80
CA VAL A 63 7.51 12.99 -6.06
C VAL A 63 6.99 12.47 -7.40
N ASP A 64 7.74 11.59 -8.04
CA ASP A 64 7.39 11.02 -9.35
C ASP A 64 6.52 9.77 -9.23
N THR A 65 6.77 8.95 -8.20
CA THR A 65 6.13 7.64 -8.04
C THR A 65 5.80 7.36 -6.59
N GLY A 66 4.59 6.85 -6.34
CA GLY A 66 4.19 6.24 -5.10
C GLY A 66 4.28 4.70 -5.17
N LEU A 67 4.53 4.06 -4.05
CA LEU A 67 4.40 2.62 -3.88
C LEU A 67 3.60 2.33 -2.62
N VAL A 68 2.64 1.41 -2.72
CA VAL A 68 1.86 0.95 -1.57
C VAL A 68 1.67 -0.56 -1.67
N THR A 69 2.13 -1.29 -0.65
CA THR A 69 2.01 -2.75 -0.62
C THR A 69 1.50 -3.21 0.73
N PHE A 70 0.37 -3.90 0.74
CA PHE A 70 -0.29 -4.45 1.94
C PHE A 70 -0.46 -3.44 3.07
N SER A 71 -0.79 -2.18 2.72
CA SER A 71 -0.90 -1.06 3.65
C SER A 71 -2.23 -0.33 3.58
N LEU A 72 -2.82 -0.13 2.37
CA LEU A 72 -4.12 0.53 2.22
C LEU A 72 -5.24 -0.22 2.95
N CYS A 73 -5.10 -1.52 3.11
CA CYS A 73 -6.05 -2.32 3.88
C CYS A 73 -6.03 -1.98 5.39
N THR A 74 -4.95 -1.37 5.90
CA THR A 74 -4.71 -1.15 7.34
C THR A 74 -4.84 0.32 7.75
N ILE A 75 -4.53 1.26 6.85
CA ILE A 75 -4.54 2.69 7.15
C ILE A 75 -5.95 3.13 7.58
N PRO A 76 -6.14 3.73 8.78
CA PRO A 76 -7.47 4.13 9.24
C PRO A 76 -8.14 5.13 8.30
N ASP A 77 -7.47 6.23 7.95
CA ASP A 77 -7.92 7.23 6.99
C ASP A 77 -7.28 6.97 5.61
N VAL A 78 -7.75 5.92 4.94
CA VAL A 78 -7.24 5.54 3.61
C VAL A 78 -7.55 6.61 2.55
N ALA A 79 -8.69 7.29 2.65
CA ALA A 79 -9.06 8.35 1.72
C ALA A 79 -8.11 9.55 1.86
N GLY A 80 -7.82 9.98 3.10
CA GLY A 80 -6.83 11.02 3.37
C GLY A 80 -5.43 10.65 2.89
N ALA A 81 -5.01 9.40 3.09
CA ALA A 81 -3.70 8.92 2.62
C ALA A 81 -3.59 8.94 1.08
N LEU A 82 -4.64 8.54 0.37
CA LEU A 82 -4.67 8.57 -1.09
C LEU A 82 -4.76 10.01 -1.64
N ALA A 83 -5.50 10.90 -0.96
CA ALA A 83 -5.54 12.32 -1.31
C ALA A 83 -4.16 12.99 -1.14
N GLU A 84 -3.44 12.69 -0.05
CA GLU A 84 -2.08 13.16 0.18
C GLU A 84 -1.09 12.59 -0.84
N LEU A 85 -1.17 11.30 -1.15
CA LEU A 85 -0.39 10.71 -2.26
C LEU A 85 -0.62 11.46 -3.57
N ARG A 86 -1.90 11.74 -3.90
CA ARG A 86 -2.24 12.50 -5.10
C ARG A 86 -1.66 13.91 -5.08
N ARG A 87 -1.70 14.60 -3.93
CA ARG A 87 -1.15 15.95 -3.77
C ARG A 87 0.35 16.00 -4.01
N VAL A 88 1.09 15.06 -3.45
CA VAL A 88 2.57 15.05 -3.56
C VAL A 88 3.08 14.50 -4.89
N LEU A 89 2.27 13.72 -5.61
CA LEU A 89 2.63 13.24 -6.94
C LEU A 89 2.67 14.39 -7.96
N ARG A 90 3.70 14.38 -8.79
CA ARG A 90 3.78 15.28 -9.95
C ARG A 90 2.67 14.96 -10.95
N PRO A 91 2.27 15.95 -11.76
CA PRO A 91 1.39 15.67 -12.90
C PRO A 91 1.94 14.54 -13.78
N GLY A 92 1.13 13.51 -14.00
CA GLY A 92 1.55 12.28 -14.70
C GLY A 92 2.32 11.29 -13.83
N GLY A 93 2.47 11.57 -12.52
CA GLY A 93 3.01 10.62 -11.57
C GLY A 93 2.11 9.41 -11.39
N THR A 94 2.70 8.30 -10.93
CA THR A 94 1.99 7.02 -10.81
C THR A 94 2.16 6.40 -9.44
N ILE A 95 1.19 5.58 -9.04
CA ILE A 95 1.26 4.70 -7.87
C ILE A 95 1.37 3.26 -8.35
N GLY A 96 2.39 2.53 -7.90
CA GLY A 96 2.37 1.06 -7.92
C GLY A 96 1.66 0.55 -6.68
N PHE A 97 0.80 -0.44 -6.82
CA PHE A 97 0.14 -1.04 -5.66
C PHE A 97 0.03 -2.55 -5.77
N ALA A 98 0.07 -3.22 -4.61
CA ALA A 98 -0.25 -4.63 -4.45
C ALA A 98 -0.92 -4.81 -3.08
N GLU A 99 -2.22 -5.12 -3.08
CA GLU A 99 -3.04 -5.10 -1.87
C GLU A 99 -4.00 -6.28 -1.85
N HIS A 100 -4.25 -6.84 -0.67
CA HIS A 100 -5.41 -7.70 -0.55
C HIS A 100 -6.68 -6.87 -0.36
N GLY A 101 -7.81 -7.42 -0.75
CA GLY A 101 -9.06 -6.69 -0.67
C GLY A 101 -10.30 -7.55 -0.86
N LEU A 102 -11.42 -6.88 -1.11
CA LEU A 102 -12.71 -7.52 -1.29
C LEU A 102 -12.72 -8.43 -2.51
N SER A 103 -13.13 -9.67 -2.30
CA SER A 103 -13.28 -10.66 -3.37
C SER A 103 -14.54 -10.39 -4.19
N PRO A 104 -14.49 -10.54 -5.53
CA PRO A 104 -15.67 -10.50 -6.37
C PRO A 104 -16.58 -11.74 -6.24
N ASP A 105 -16.07 -12.84 -5.63
CA ASP A 105 -16.88 -14.02 -5.33
C ASP A 105 -17.82 -13.73 -4.15
N PRO A 106 -19.16 -13.74 -4.35
CA PRO A 106 -20.10 -13.43 -3.27
C PRO A 106 -20.04 -14.39 -2.08
N ALA A 107 -19.58 -15.64 -2.28
CA ALA A 107 -19.44 -16.59 -1.18
C ALA A 107 -18.23 -16.23 -0.31
N VAL A 108 -17.11 -15.85 -0.93
CA VAL A 108 -15.91 -15.40 -0.22
C VAL A 108 -16.16 -14.03 0.44
N ALA A 109 -16.76 -13.08 -0.28
CA ALA A 109 -17.10 -11.75 0.24
C ALA A 109 -17.95 -11.83 1.52
N ARG A 110 -18.96 -12.74 1.56
CA ARG A 110 -19.76 -12.97 2.78
C ARG A 110 -18.89 -13.41 3.97
N TRP A 111 -17.87 -14.22 3.73
CA TRP A 111 -16.94 -14.62 4.80
C TRP A 111 -16.02 -13.46 5.19
N GLN A 112 -15.52 -12.68 4.23
CA GLN A 112 -14.73 -11.48 4.50
C GLN A 112 -15.49 -10.52 5.41
N HIS A 113 -16.74 -10.18 5.09
CA HIS A 113 -17.59 -9.32 5.93
C HIS A 113 -17.81 -9.88 7.36
N ARG A 114 -17.94 -11.20 7.50
CA ARG A 114 -18.10 -11.82 8.83
C ARG A 114 -16.82 -11.80 9.65
N LEU A 115 -15.67 -11.92 9.00
CA LEU A 115 -14.36 -12.02 9.64
C LEU A 115 -13.70 -10.67 9.84
N ASP A 116 -14.14 -9.63 9.13
CA ASP A 116 -13.48 -8.31 9.07
C ASP A 116 -13.25 -7.70 10.45
N GLY A 117 -14.25 -7.68 11.31
CA GLY A 117 -14.11 -7.14 12.66
C GLY A 117 -13.13 -7.91 13.57
N LEU A 118 -12.99 -9.24 13.38
CA LEU A 118 -11.99 -10.04 14.07
C LEU A 118 -10.61 -9.80 13.48
N GLN A 119 -10.53 -9.73 12.16
CA GLN A 119 -9.31 -9.42 11.41
C GLN A 119 -8.69 -8.10 11.88
N GLN A 120 -9.48 -7.03 11.93
CA GLN A 120 -9.01 -5.74 12.39
C GLN A 120 -8.40 -5.78 13.79
N ARG A 121 -9.02 -6.53 14.71
CA ARG A 121 -8.53 -6.65 16.11
C ARG A 121 -7.23 -7.43 16.23
N LEU A 122 -7.04 -8.46 15.42
CA LEU A 122 -5.90 -9.38 15.52
C LEU A 122 -4.73 -9.03 14.60
N PHE A 123 -4.98 -8.29 13.52
CA PHE A 123 -4.01 -8.04 12.46
C PHE A 123 -3.83 -6.54 12.19
N GLY A 124 -3.67 -5.75 13.26
CA GLY A 124 -3.23 -4.36 13.19
C GLY A 124 -4.18 -3.41 12.46
N GLY A 125 -5.50 -3.66 12.47
CA GLY A 125 -6.47 -2.81 11.80
C GLY A 125 -6.74 -3.15 10.34
N CYS A 126 -6.23 -4.29 9.86
CA CYS A 126 -6.39 -4.71 8.48
C CYS A 126 -7.83 -5.07 8.13
N HIS A 127 -8.38 -4.46 7.08
CA HIS A 127 -9.72 -4.70 6.54
C HIS A 127 -9.70 -5.68 5.38
N LEU A 128 -10.53 -6.73 5.45
CA LEU A 128 -10.72 -7.69 4.36
C LEU A 128 -11.70 -7.19 3.28
N THR A 129 -12.45 -6.15 3.58
CA THR A 129 -13.62 -5.71 2.80
C THR A 129 -13.37 -4.44 2.01
N ARG A 130 -12.13 -3.96 1.92
CA ARG A 130 -11.78 -2.80 1.11
C ARG A 130 -11.64 -3.20 -0.36
N ASP A 131 -12.36 -2.50 -1.24
CA ASP A 131 -12.12 -2.56 -2.68
C ASP A 131 -11.05 -1.52 -3.03
N ILE A 132 -9.81 -1.98 -3.17
CA ILE A 132 -8.67 -1.08 -3.37
C ILE A 132 -8.71 -0.37 -4.73
N PRO A 133 -9.02 -1.04 -5.85
CA PRO A 133 -9.25 -0.36 -7.12
C PRO A 133 -10.32 0.74 -7.06
N GLU A 134 -11.44 0.48 -6.40
CA GLU A 134 -12.52 1.45 -6.23
C GLU A 134 -12.05 2.65 -5.37
N LEU A 135 -11.37 2.39 -4.25
CA LEU A 135 -10.81 3.45 -3.39
C LEU A 135 -9.83 4.37 -4.14
N LEU A 136 -9.00 3.81 -5.01
CA LEU A 136 -8.10 4.59 -5.87
C LEU A 136 -8.90 5.42 -6.89
N ALA A 137 -9.89 4.83 -7.55
CA ALA A 137 -10.74 5.51 -8.53
C ALA A 137 -11.54 6.65 -7.88
N ASP A 138 -12.07 6.46 -6.68
CA ASP A 138 -12.81 7.48 -5.92
C ASP A 138 -11.94 8.71 -5.58
N GLN A 139 -10.63 8.52 -5.43
CA GLN A 139 -9.67 9.60 -5.26
C GLN A 139 -9.20 10.18 -6.61
N GLY A 140 -9.81 9.80 -7.71
CA GLY A 140 -9.59 10.34 -9.05
C GLY A 140 -8.35 9.80 -9.74
N PHE A 141 -7.83 8.64 -9.32
CA PHE A 141 -6.78 7.95 -10.05
C PHE A 141 -7.38 7.12 -11.19
N GLN A 142 -6.66 7.06 -12.31
CA GLN A 142 -6.95 6.08 -13.37
C GLN A 142 -6.24 4.78 -13.05
N VAL A 143 -7.00 3.72 -12.80
CA VAL A 143 -6.48 2.43 -12.35
C VAL A 143 -6.27 1.48 -13.53
N ASP A 144 -5.05 0.97 -13.66
CA ASP A 144 -4.67 -0.08 -14.60
C ASP A 144 -4.27 -1.34 -13.82
N LEU A 145 -5.15 -2.35 -13.86
CA LEU A 145 -4.98 -3.61 -13.15
C LEU A 145 -4.09 -4.56 -13.96
N LEU A 146 -2.97 -4.98 -13.35
CA LEU A 146 -2.04 -5.96 -13.92
C LEU A 146 -2.35 -7.38 -13.45
N HIS A 147 -2.87 -7.52 -12.23
CA HIS A 147 -3.20 -8.81 -11.62
C HIS A 147 -4.37 -8.65 -10.66
N GLN A 148 -5.29 -9.59 -10.71
CA GLN A 148 -6.42 -9.64 -9.78
C GLN A 148 -6.85 -11.10 -9.64
N ASP A 149 -6.37 -11.78 -8.59
CA ASP A 149 -6.64 -13.19 -8.35
C ASP A 149 -6.30 -13.58 -6.90
N TYR A 150 -6.59 -14.82 -6.57
CA TYR A 150 -6.23 -15.39 -5.29
C TYR A 150 -4.78 -15.85 -5.26
N LEU A 151 -4.11 -15.57 -4.15
CA LEU A 151 -2.83 -16.19 -3.85
C LEU A 151 -2.99 -17.72 -3.73
N PRO A 152 -1.98 -18.49 -4.14
CA PRO A 152 -2.00 -19.94 -3.97
C PRO A 152 -2.22 -20.33 -2.51
N GLY A 153 -3.20 -21.22 -2.27
CA GLY A 153 -3.52 -21.67 -0.93
C GLY A 153 -4.74 -22.60 -0.90
N PRO A 154 -5.00 -23.22 0.25
CA PRO A 154 -6.18 -24.07 0.44
C PRO A 154 -7.48 -23.25 0.42
N ALA A 155 -8.58 -23.86 0.02
CA ALA A 155 -9.88 -23.19 -0.09
C ALA A 155 -10.30 -22.37 1.15
N PRO A 156 -10.05 -22.79 2.40
CA PRO A 156 -10.39 -22.00 3.59
C PRO A 156 -9.61 -20.68 3.73
N SER A 157 -8.46 -20.52 3.05
CA SER A 157 -7.67 -19.27 3.12
C SER A 157 -8.13 -18.19 2.13
N LYS A 158 -9.08 -18.49 1.24
CA LYS A 158 -9.59 -17.54 0.24
C LYS A 158 -10.00 -16.18 0.78
N PRO A 159 -10.64 -16.04 1.97
CA PRO A 159 -11.00 -14.73 2.50
C PRO A 159 -9.81 -13.77 2.69
N TRP A 160 -8.60 -14.31 2.85
CA TRP A 160 -7.36 -13.53 3.02
C TRP A 160 -6.50 -13.46 1.77
N GLY A 161 -6.83 -14.23 0.75
CA GLY A 161 -5.94 -14.47 -0.39
C GLY A 161 -6.25 -13.67 -1.64
N TYR A 162 -7.36 -12.92 -1.71
CA TYR A 162 -7.66 -12.14 -2.90
C TYR A 162 -6.80 -10.88 -2.95
N VAL A 163 -6.03 -10.73 -4.02
CA VAL A 163 -5.06 -9.64 -4.21
C VAL A 163 -5.32 -8.93 -5.52
N SER A 164 -5.24 -7.61 -5.46
CA SER A 164 -5.22 -6.73 -6.63
C SER A 164 -3.85 -6.05 -6.70
N ALA A 165 -3.22 -6.09 -7.86
CA ALA A 165 -1.97 -5.38 -8.12
C ALA A 165 -2.03 -4.64 -9.46
N GLY A 166 -1.44 -3.46 -9.51
CA GLY A 166 -1.51 -2.64 -10.69
C GLY A 166 -0.79 -1.32 -10.56
N ARG A 167 -1.18 -0.41 -11.43
CA ARG A 167 -0.76 0.99 -11.42
C ARG A 167 -1.97 1.89 -11.35
N ALA A 168 -1.77 3.06 -10.75
CA ALA A 168 -2.77 4.11 -10.73
C ALA A 168 -2.09 5.43 -11.11
N SER A 169 -2.63 6.18 -12.07
CA SER A 169 -2.09 7.47 -12.50
C SER A 169 -2.97 8.63 -12.02
N ALA A 170 -2.30 9.72 -11.61
CA ALA A 170 -2.94 10.91 -11.05
C ALA A 170 -3.42 11.88 -12.16
#